data_29cbb90f3ef219c7560a2cfcb1867a62
#
_entry.id   29cbb90f3ef219c7560a2cfcb1867a62
#
_cell.length_a   1.000
_cell.length_b   1.000
_cell.length_c   1.000
_cell.angle_alpha   90.00
_cell.angle_beta   90.00
_cell.angle_gamma   90.00
#
_symmetry.space_group_name_H-M   'P 1'
#
loop_
_entity.id
_entity.type
_entity.pdbx_description
1 polymer ?
#
loop_
_entity_poly.entity_id
_entity_poly.type
_entity_poly.pdbx_seq_one_letter_code
_entity_poly.pdbx_strand_id
1 'polypeptide(L)'
;MAPIDPDPPDFGVSGGSGSRFSRFQLPCGSAGPSGVTVPEPEGSAAAHFNPKIILVTGGCGFIGSNFVRHVVENHPGVHVTVLDKLTYAGRRENIAGLPSDRVELVVGDICDAGLLDELVPECDAVVHCAAETHNDSSIADPEPFLHTNVEGTFRLLEAVRKHGVRCRHVSTDEVYGDLALDDPARFTEESPYRPSSPYSSTKASSDMLVRAWTRTYGLRTTISNCSNNYGPYQHVEKFIPRQITNIIDGVRPKLYGDGRNVRGWIHVDDHSSAMWEILTRGRCGETYLIGADGERSNIDVLRAILVAMGKGADDFDRVPDRPGHDRRYAIDASKLRRELGWRPTHTDFSEGLRSTIDWNLTHEPWWRPAKAATEARYAGRGR
;
A
#
# COMPACT_ATOMS: atom_id res chain seq x y z
N MET A 1 -37.65 40.44 25.05
CA MET A 1 -36.41 41.21 24.83
C MET A 1 -35.88 40.82 23.46
N ALA A 2 -35.70 41.83 22.59
CA ALA A 2 -35.60 41.74 21.16
C ALA A 2 -34.34 41.08 20.62
N PRO A 3 -34.36 40.60 19.34
CA PRO A 3 -33.18 40.03 18.66
C PRO A 3 -32.32 41.16 18.08
N ILE A 4 -31.02 40.89 17.98
CA ILE A 4 -30.06 41.73 17.27
C ILE A 4 -29.44 40.88 16.16
N ASP A 5 -29.75 41.31 14.95
CA ASP A 5 -29.12 40.94 13.67
C ASP A 5 -27.98 41.92 13.41
N PRO A 6 -26.87 41.57 12.87
CA PRO A 6 -26.15 42.49 12.01
C PRO A 6 -25.80 41.90 10.63
N ASP A 7 -26.28 42.58 9.62
CA ASP A 7 -25.90 42.50 8.21
C ASP A 7 -24.39 42.62 7.96
N PRO A 8 -23.87 41.94 6.90
CA PRO A 8 -22.46 42.11 6.48
C PRO A 8 -22.28 43.43 5.66
N PRO A 9 -21.09 44.03 5.69
CA PRO A 9 -20.85 45.28 4.99
C PRO A 9 -20.75 45.10 3.47
N ASP A 10 -21.48 46.01 2.79
CA ASP A 10 -21.50 46.24 1.36
C ASP A 10 -20.16 46.87 0.87
N PHE A 11 -19.46 46.20 -0.03
CA PHE A 11 -18.32 46.76 -0.77
C PHE A 11 -18.78 47.22 -2.16
N GLY A 12 -19.08 48.49 -2.26
CA GLY A 12 -19.43 49.17 -3.49
C GLY A 12 -18.39 49.04 -4.59
N VAL A 13 -18.83 48.57 -5.73
CA VAL A 13 -18.06 48.50 -6.98
C VAL A 13 -18.22 49.85 -7.70
N SER A 14 -17.22 50.71 -7.69
CA SER A 14 -17.10 51.86 -8.57
C SER A 14 -16.46 51.44 -9.89
N GLY A 15 -17.16 51.59 -11.00
CA GLY A 15 -16.66 51.35 -12.34
C GLY A 15 -15.59 52.39 -12.75
N GLY A 16 -14.59 51.92 -13.43
CA GLY A 16 -13.55 52.69 -14.13
C GLY A 16 -13.07 51.94 -15.37
N SER A 17 -13.51 52.43 -16.53
CA SER A 17 -13.12 52.00 -17.86
C SER A 17 -11.64 52.36 -18.19
N GLY A 18 -10.93 51.47 -18.88
CA GLY A 18 -9.85 51.93 -19.72
C GLY A 18 -8.58 51.06 -19.72
N SER A 19 -8.54 50.17 -20.67
CA SER A 19 -7.40 49.83 -21.56
C SER A 19 -5.96 49.73 -21.04
N ARG A 20 -5.39 48.60 -21.40
CA ARG A 20 -4.02 48.30 -21.85
C ARG A 20 -3.37 47.16 -21.08
N PHE A 21 -3.65 45.94 -21.50
CA PHE A 21 -2.69 44.86 -21.32
C PHE A 21 -1.61 44.99 -22.43
N SER A 22 -0.47 45.56 -22.07
CA SER A 22 0.74 45.46 -22.88
C SER A 22 1.29 44.07 -22.76
N ARG A 23 1.42 43.39 -23.92
CA ARG A 23 2.19 42.12 -24.05
C ARG A 23 3.63 42.39 -23.64
N PHE A 24 4.06 41.78 -22.56
CA PHE A 24 5.49 41.59 -22.31
C PHE A 24 5.99 40.48 -23.24
N GLN A 25 6.57 40.86 -24.37
CA GLN A 25 7.46 40.01 -25.12
C GLN A 25 8.80 39.97 -24.42
N LEU A 26 9.16 38.81 -23.87
CA LEU A 26 10.51 38.51 -23.46
C LEU A 26 11.38 38.29 -24.71
N PRO A 27 12.58 38.88 -24.82
CA PRO A 27 13.46 38.65 -25.95
C PRO A 27 14.02 37.24 -25.91
N CYS A 28 13.91 36.55 -27.03
CA CYS A 28 14.58 35.29 -27.31
C CYS A 28 16.08 35.59 -27.45
N GLY A 29 16.86 35.29 -26.39
CA GLY A 29 18.32 35.46 -26.37
C GLY A 29 18.94 34.13 -25.91
N SER A 30 19.58 33.49 -26.87
CA SER A 30 20.36 32.27 -26.78
C SER A 30 21.44 32.30 -25.70
N ALA A 31 21.49 31.29 -24.86
CA ALA A 31 22.62 30.53 -24.33
C ALA A 31 22.19 29.80 -23.04
N GLY A 32 21.62 28.60 -23.17
CA GLY A 32 21.51 27.65 -22.05
C GLY A 32 22.84 26.90 -21.89
N PRO A 33 23.21 26.53 -20.68
CA PRO A 33 24.38 25.68 -20.45
C PRO A 33 24.14 24.29 -21.05
N SER A 34 25.16 23.84 -21.72
CA SER A 34 25.32 22.59 -22.46
C SER A 34 24.75 21.36 -21.77
N GLY A 35 23.80 20.72 -22.44
CA GLY A 35 23.82 19.30 -22.80
C GLY A 35 23.84 18.29 -21.67
N VAL A 36 22.72 18.12 -20.94
CA VAL A 36 22.35 16.80 -20.44
C VAL A 36 21.29 16.27 -21.40
N THR A 37 21.72 15.58 -22.44
CA THR A 37 20.86 14.71 -23.22
C THR A 37 20.49 13.53 -22.33
N VAL A 38 19.26 13.53 -21.83
CA VAL A 38 18.65 12.32 -21.29
C VAL A 38 18.45 11.39 -22.49
N PRO A 39 19.10 10.21 -22.55
CA PRO A 39 18.84 9.26 -23.61
C PRO A 39 17.39 8.81 -23.50
N GLU A 40 16.62 8.97 -24.57
CA GLU A 40 15.33 8.29 -24.69
C GLU A 40 15.59 6.78 -24.58
N PRO A 41 14.75 6.04 -23.82
CA PRO A 41 14.90 4.59 -23.77
C PRO A 41 14.46 4.01 -25.10
N GLU A 42 15.42 3.71 -25.96
CA GLU A 42 15.20 2.82 -27.09
C GLU A 42 14.58 1.51 -26.58
N GLY A 43 13.56 1.01 -27.29
CA GLY A 43 12.79 -0.17 -26.96
C GLY A 43 13.58 -1.49 -26.99
N SER A 44 14.53 -1.64 -26.06
CA SER A 44 15.14 -2.93 -25.74
C SER A 44 14.45 -3.50 -24.50
N ALA A 45 14.16 -4.79 -24.50
CA ALA A 45 13.74 -5.52 -23.31
C ALA A 45 14.63 -5.06 -22.14
N ALA A 46 14.02 -4.48 -21.10
CA ALA A 46 14.77 -3.91 -19.99
C ALA A 46 15.76 -4.97 -19.46
N ALA A 47 17.05 -4.63 -19.46
CA ALA A 47 18.08 -5.54 -18.95
C ALA A 47 17.67 -6.00 -17.56
N HIS A 48 17.70 -7.32 -17.32
CA HIS A 48 17.30 -7.92 -16.07
C HIS A 48 18.16 -7.35 -14.92
N PHE A 49 17.55 -6.60 -14.02
CA PHE A 49 18.24 -6.07 -12.84
C PHE A 49 18.41 -7.19 -11.80
N ASN A 50 19.65 -7.45 -11.39
CA ASN A 50 19.97 -8.55 -10.48
C ASN A 50 20.60 -8.01 -9.19
N PRO A 51 19.80 -7.54 -8.23
CA PRO A 51 20.32 -7.02 -6.96
C PRO A 51 20.97 -8.12 -6.14
N LYS A 52 22.00 -7.74 -5.38
CA LYS A 52 22.68 -8.60 -4.39
C LYS A 52 22.31 -8.22 -2.97
N ILE A 53 22.07 -6.95 -2.73
CA ILE A 53 21.65 -6.41 -1.43
C ILE A 53 20.42 -5.55 -1.64
N ILE A 54 19.35 -5.83 -0.91
CA ILE A 54 18.13 -5.02 -0.94
C ILE A 54 17.79 -4.50 0.46
N LEU A 55 17.36 -3.24 0.52
CA LEU A 55 16.78 -2.64 1.72
C LEU A 55 15.25 -2.75 1.64
N VAL A 56 14.62 -3.43 2.60
CA VAL A 56 13.16 -3.54 2.70
C VAL A 56 12.68 -2.72 3.89
N THR A 57 12.04 -1.58 3.63
CA THR A 57 11.43 -0.78 4.69
C THR A 57 10.06 -1.37 5.04
N GLY A 58 9.71 -1.41 6.33
CA GLY A 58 8.49 -2.08 6.80
C GLY A 58 8.55 -3.61 6.66
N GLY A 59 9.75 -4.17 6.67
CA GLY A 59 9.98 -5.61 6.46
C GLY A 59 9.54 -6.50 7.62
N CYS A 60 9.18 -5.93 8.78
CA CYS A 60 8.56 -6.66 9.89
C CYS A 60 7.01 -6.57 9.87
N GLY A 61 6.41 -5.84 8.92
CA GLY A 61 4.97 -5.82 8.65
C GLY A 61 4.51 -7.04 7.85
N PHE A 62 3.20 -7.15 7.58
CA PHE A 62 2.60 -8.28 6.86
C PHE A 62 3.19 -8.48 5.45
N ILE A 63 3.05 -7.49 4.57
CA ILE A 63 3.51 -7.59 3.18
C ILE A 63 5.04 -7.65 3.13
N GLY A 64 5.73 -6.78 3.89
CA GLY A 64 7.18 -6.71 3.89
C GLY A 64 7.84 -8.02 4.35
N SER A 65 7.34 -8.64 5.41
CA SER A 65 7.93 -9.90 5.93
C SER A 65 7.71 -11.09 5.00
N ASN A 66 6.55 -11.18 4.35
CA ASN A 66 6.31 -12.19 3.32
C ASN A 66 7.21 -11.98 2.10
N PHE A 67 7.44 -10.72 1.70
CA PHE A 67 8.39 -10.42 0.63
C PHE A 67 9.83 -10.80 1.03
N VAL A 68 10.27 -10.50 2.25
CA VAL A 68 11.59 -10.91 2.75
C VAL A 68 11.72 -12.44 2.73
N ARG A 69 10.70 -13.18 3.19
CA ARG A 69 10.66 -14.66 3.12
C ARG A 69 10.74 -15.16 1.69
N HIS A 70 9.94 -14.59 0.79
CA HIS A 70 9.97 -14.93 -0.64
C HIS A 70 11.38 -14.77 -1.25
N VAL A 71 12.06 -13.67 -0.94
CA VAL A 71 13.43 -13.41 -1.42
C VAL A 71 14.43 -14.45 -0.85
N VAL A 72 14.34 -14.74 0.44
CA VAL A 72 15.22 -15.71 1.08
C VAL A 72 15.04 -17.12 0.51
N GLU A 73 13.81 -17.52 0.26
CA GLU A 73 13.47 -18.86 -0.24
C GLU A 73 13.81 -19.03 -1.72
N ASN A 74 13.53 -18.02 -2.55
CA ASN A 74 13.60 -18.17 -4.01
C ASN A 74 14.85 -17.53 -4.64
N HIS A 75 15.58 -16.69 -3.91
CA HIS A 75 16.73 -15.95 -4.43
C HIS A 75 17.95 -16.06 -3.50
N PRO A 76 18.61 -17.23 -3.44
CA PRO A 76 19.65 -17.55 -2.44
C PRO A 76 20.89 -16.65 -2.48
N GLY A 77 21.11 -15.91 -3.57
CA GLY A 77 22.22 -14.96 -3.70
C GLY A 77 21.94 -13.54 -3.24
N VAL A 78 20.76 -13.28 -2.64
CA VAL A 78 20.35 -11.93 -2.23
C VAL A 78 20.37 -11.79 -0.71
N HIS A 79 21.00 -10.72 -0.22
CA HIS A 79 20.97 -10.30 1.18
C HIS A 79 19.88 -9.22 1.38
N VAL A 80 19.22 -9.24 2.53
CA VAL A 80 18.13 -8.33 2.86
C VAL A 80 18.43 -7.58 4.14
N THR A 81 18.54 -6.26 4.06
CA THR A 81 18.48 -5.39 5.23
C THR A 81 17.03 -4.96 5.43
N VAL A 82 16.46 -5.24 6.58
CA VAL A 82 15.11 -4.83 6.98
C VAL A 82 15.21 -3.59 7.84
N LEU A 83 14.59 -2.49 7.42
CA LEU A 83 14.38 -1.29 8.25
C LEU A 83 12.92 -1.25 8.71
N ASP A 84 12.70 -1.32 10.03
CA ASP A 84 11.35 -1.28 10.59
C ASP A 84 11.33 -0.55 11.93
N LYS A 85 10.33 0.30 12.14
CA LYS A 85 10.15 1.04 13.40
C LYS A 85 9.58 0.17 14.52
N LEU A 86 9.06 -1.03 14.18
CA LEU A 86 8.40 -1.97 15.09
C LEU A 86 7.22 -1.32 15.82
N THR A 87 6.32 -0.69 15.06
CA THR A 87 5.03 -0.20 15.55
C THR A 87 4.08 -1.36 15.84
N TYR A 88 2.80 -1.09 16.05
CA TYR A 88 1.82 -2.11 16.44
C TYR A 88 1.68 -3.31 15.48
N ALA A 89 1.96 -3.12 14.17
CA ALA A 89 1.85 -4.16 13.15
C ALA A 89 3.20 -4.74 12.70
N GLY A 90 4.31 -4.05 12.99
CA GLY A 90 5.67 -4.51 12.69
C GLY A 90 6.21 -5.36 13.84
N ARG A 91 6.47 -6.65 13.61
CA ARG A 91 6.89 -7.60 14.65
C ARG A 91 8.13 -8.37 14.24
N ARG A 92 9.11 -8.46 15.17
CA ARG A 92 10.35 -9.25 14.96
C ARG A 92 10.05 -10.71 14.63
N GLU A 93 8.98 -11.25 15.21
CA GLU A 93 8.54 -12.63 15.00
C GLU A 93 8.16 -12.91 13.54
N ASN A 94 7.81 -11.88 12.75
CA ASN A 94 7.45 -12.04 11.34
C ASN A 94 8.63 -12.44 10.46
N ILE A 95 9.86 -12.11 10.88
CA ILE A 95 11.10 -12.49 10.20
C ILE A 95 11.92 -13.48 11.03
N ALA A 96 11.42 -13.94 12.16
CA ALA A 96 12.10 -14.94 12.97
C ALA A 96 12.31 -16.26 12.20
N GLY A 97 13.43 -16.92 12.46
CA GLY A 97 13.79 -18.17 11.80
C GLY A 97 14.37 -18.01 10.38
N LEU A 98 14.47 -16.80 9.86
CA LEU A 98 15.22 -16.53 8.63
C LEU A 98 16.73 -16.56 8.90
N PRO A 99 17.57 -16.98 7.92
CA PRO A 99 19.02 -17.06 8.09
C PRO A 99 19.64 -15.71 8.44
N SER A 100 20.33 -15.63 9.57
CA SER A 100 20.95 -14.38 10.08
C SER A 100 22.15 -13.90 9.26
N ASP A 101 22.72 -14.77 8.44
CA ASP A 101 23.75 -14.43 7.46
C ASP A 101 23.19 -13.79 6.19
N ARG A 102 21.87 -13.77 6.03
CA ARG A 102 21.19 -13.23 4.86
C ARG A 102 20.16 -12.13 5.17
N VAL A 103 19.67 -12.07 6.40
CA VAL A 103 18.66 -11.10 6.83
C VAL A 103 19.13 -10.37 8.07
N GLU A 104 19.30 -9.07 7.95
CA GLU A 104 19.63 -8.17 9.05
C GLU A 104 18.44 -7.26 9.37
N LEU A 105 18.16 -7.04 10.67
CA LEU A 105 17.14 -6.11 11.13
C LEU A 105 17.77 -4.87 11.74
N VAL A 106 17.50 -3.73 11.13
CA VAL A 106 17.75 -2.40 11.68
C VAL A 106 16.44 -1.83 12.20
N VAL A 107 16.40 -1.50 13.50
CA VAL A 107 15.24 -0.86 14.11
C VAL A 107 15.36 0.64 13.99
N GLY A 108 14.46 1.27 13.23
CA GLY A 108 14.51 2.72 12.99
C GLY A 108 13.33 3.24 12.18
N ASP A 109 13.24 4.56 12.11
CA ASP A 109 12.18 5.27 11.41
C ASP A 109 12.64 5.70 10.02
N ILE A 110 11.80 5.50 9.00
CA ILE A 110 12.05 6.02 7.65
C ILE A 110 12.04 7.56 7.56
N CYS A 111 11.59 8.25 8.60
CA CYS A 111 11.71 9.70 8.71
C CYS A 111 13.10 10.16 9.19
N ASP A 112 13.95 9.25 9.67
CA ASP A 112 15.34 9.55 10.07
C ASP A 112 16.24 9.60 8.84
N ALA A 113 16.52 10.83 8.37
CA ALA A 113 17.35 11.07 7.20
C ALA A 113 18.81 10.60 7.40
N GLY A 114 19.35 10.67 8.63
CA GLY A 114 20.70 10.22 8.94
C GLY A 114 20.81 8.70 8.78
N LEU A 115 19.86 7.96 9.36
CA LEU A 115 19.79 6.51 9.22
C LEU A 115 19.60 6.08 7.75
N LEU A 116 18.78 6.78 6.99
CA LEU A 116 18.61 6.48 5.57
C LEU A 116 19.89 6.75 4.76
N ASP A 117 20.65 7.79 5.10
CA ASP A 117 21.94 8.10 4.48
C ASP A 117 23.02 7.05 4.79
N GLU A 118 22.89 6.30 5.88
CA GLU A 118 23.76 5.17 6.21
C GLU A 118 23.35 3.88 5.46
N LEU A 119 22.04 3.60 5.38
CA LEU A 119 21.54 2.32 4.85
C LEU A 119 21.39 2.28 3.32
N VAL A 120 20.92 3.37 2.71
CA VAL A 120 20.61 3.38 1.28
C VAL A 120 21.84 3.16 0.39
N PRO A 121 23.03 3.73 0.65
CA PRO A 121 24.21 3.49 -0.19
C PRO A 121 24.74 2.04 -0.14
N GLU A 122 24.39 1.27 0.89
CA GLU A 122 24.83 -0.12 1.07
C GLU A 122 23.97 -1.14 0.30
N CYS A 123 22.94 -0.70 -0.42
CA CYS A 123 22.05 -1.59 -1.15
C CYS A 123 21.97 -1.26 -2.65
N ASP A 124 21.68 -2.27 -3.47
CA ASP A 124 21.42 -2.12 -4.90
C ASP A 124 20.01 -1.59 -5.19
N ALA A 125 19.07 -1.89 -4.27
CA ALA A 125 17.69 -1.47 -4.40
C ALA A 125 16.99 -1.31 -3.05
N VAL A 126 16.01 -0.42 -3.03
CA VAL A 126 15.05 -0.25 -1.93
C VAL A 126 13.69 -0.80 -2.35
N VAL A 127 13.06 -1.60 -1.47
CA VAL A 127 11.65 -1.99 -1.56
C VAL A 127 10.90 -1.32 -0.42
N HIS A 128 10.10 -0.33 -0.74
CA HIS A 128 9.43 0.52 0.23
C HIS A 128 8.04 0.00 0.57
N CYS A 129 7.93 -0.75 1.68
CA CYS A 129 6.66 -1.28 2.23
C CYS A 129 6.23 -0.56 3.51
N ALA A 130 7.09 0.25 4.15
CA ALA A 130 6.75 0.96 5.37
C ALA A 130 5.59 1.93 5.15
N ALA A 131 4.50 1.76 5.90
CA ALA A 131 3.33 2.61 5.85
C ALA A 131 2.42 2.37 7.07
N GLU A 132 1.72 3.40 7.50
CA GLU A 132 0.49 3.25 8.29
C GLU A 132 -0.67 2.86 7.36
N THR A 133 -1.46 1.80 7.72
CA THR A 133 -2.34 1.14 6.73
C THR A 133 -3.78 0.86 7.21
N HIS A 134 -4.15 1.21 8.44
CA HIS A 134 -5.47 0.86 8.98
C HIS A 134 -6.48 2.00 8.80
N ASN A 135 -7.48 1.82 7.92
CA ASN A 135 -8.47 2.85 7.60
C ASN A 135 -9.17 3.43 8.83
N ASP A 136 -9.71 2.58 9.74
CA ASP A 136 -10.40 3.06 10.95
C ASP A 136 -9.47 3.87 11.87
N SER A 137 -8.19 3.56 11.90
CA SER A 137 -7.20 4.34 12.63
C SER A 137 -6.91 5.67 11.94
N SER A 138 -6.84 5.71 10.61
CA SER A 138 -6.63 6.95 9.85
C SER A 138 -7.78 7.95 10.00
N ILE A 139 -9.02 7.44 10.16
CA ILE A 139 -10.21 8.29 10.42
C ILE A 139 -10.17 8.85 11.84
N ALA A 140 -9.67 8.07 12.81
CA ALA A 140 -9.61 8.48 14.20
C ALA A 140 -8.44 9.43 14.50
N ASP A 141 -7.28 9.19 13.88
CA ASP A 141 -6.06 9.96 14.04
C ASP A 141 -5.24 9.90 12.73
N PRO A 142 -5.34 10.91 11.86
CA PRO A 142 -4.66 10.94 10.57
C PRO A 142 -3.18 11.35 10.64
N GLU A 143 -2.70 11.98 11.71
CA GLU A 143 -1.36 12.54 11.81
C GLU A 143 -0.25 11.51 11.60
N PRO A 144 -0.26 10.31 12.22
CA PRO A 144 0.74 9.28 11.98
C PRO A 144 0.82 8.83 10.51
N PHE A 145 -0.31 8.90 9.78
CA PHE A 145 -0.36 8.55 8.36
C PHE A 145 0.34 9.59 7.48
N LEU A 146 0.17 10.87 7.78
CA LEU A 146 0.90 11.95 7.10
C LEU A 146 2.40 11.84 7.36
N HIS A 147 2.78 11.65 8.61
CA HIS A 147 4.18 11.51 9.01
C HIS A 147 4.84 10.30 8.32
N THR A 148 4.29 9.11 8.45
CA THR A 148 4.90 7.91 7.90
C THR A 148 4.78 7.84 6.37
N ASN A 149 3.55 8.00 5.83
CA ASN A 149 3.31 7.72 4.42
C ASN A 149 3.80 8.85 3.50
N VAL A 150 3.75 10.11 3.94
CA VAL A 150 4.13 11.26 3.11
C VAL A 150 5.54 11.73 3.44
N GLU A 151 5.81 12.13 4.68
CA GLU A 151 7.15 12.61 5.07
C GLU A 151 8.18 11.48 4.98
N GLY A 152 7.88 10.28 5.50
CA GLY A 152 8.78 9.14 5.42
C GLY A 152 9.14 8.78 3.97
N THR A 153 8.15 8.75 3.06
CA THR A 153 8.40 8.53 1.62
C THR A 153 9.27 9.65 1.04
N PHE A 154 9.01 10.91 1.38
CA PHE A 154 9.84 12.04 0.96
C PHE A 154 11.30 11.86 1.40
N ARG A 155 11.55 11.54 2.68
CA ARG A 155 12.91 11.32 3.22
C ARG A 155 13.63 10.20 2.48
N LEU A 156 12.93 9.09 2.24
CA LEU A 156 13.48 7.96 1.50
C LEU A 156 13.82 8.33 0.06
N LEU A 157 12.96 9.07 -0.63
CA LEU A 157 13.21 9.54 -2.00
C LEU A 157 14.42 10.48 -2.09
N GLU A 158 14.66 11.33 -1.08
CA GLU A 158 15.86 12.16 -1.03
C GLU A 158 17.15 11.34 -0.85
N ALA A 159 17.12 10.30 0.01
CA ALA A 159 18.25 9.38 0.15
C ALA A 159 18.47 8.58 -1.16
N VAL A 160 17.40 8.06 -1.77
CA VAL A 160 17.47 7.38 -3.08
C VAL A 160 18.04 8.30 -4.16
N ARG A 161 17.64 9.56 -4.19
CA ARG A 161 18.16 10.57 -5.12
C ARG A 161 19.65 10.83 -4.90
N LYS A 162 20.05 11.02 -3.66
CA LYS A 162 21.43 11.30 -3.27
C LYS A 162 22.39 10.18 -3.67
N HIS A 163 21.98 8.93 -3.48
CA HIS A 163 22.81 7.75 -3.67
C HIS A 163 22.58 7.01 -5.00
N GLY A 164 21.58 7.43 -5.80
CA GLY A 164 21.31 6.86 -7.14
C GLY A 164 20.82 5.41 -7.13
N VAL A 165 20.18 4.96 -6.04
CA VAL A 165 19.71 3.59 -5.84
C VAL A 165 18.37 3.35 -6.56
N ARG A 166 18.10 2.14 -7.03
CA ARG A 166 16.78 1.77 -7.57
C ARG A 166 15.75 1.67 -6.44
N CYS A 167 14.53 2.19 -6.65
CA CYS A 167 13.50 2.14 -5.64
C CYS A 167 12.19 1.58 -6.19
N ARG A 168 11.60 0.64 -5.46
CA ARG A 168 10.28 0.10 -5.70
C ARG A 168 9.33 0.55 -4.59
N HIS A 169 8.28 1.29 -4.94
CA HIS A 169 7.26 1.77 -4.01
C HIS A 169 6.03 0.86 -4.05
N VAL A 170 5.61 0.39 -2.88
CA VAL A 170 4.41 -0.45 -2.70
C VAL A 170 3.25 0.42 -2.25
N SER A 171 2.17 0.44 -3.04
CA SER A 171 0.96 1.22 -2.79
C SER A 171 -0.29 0.33 -2.85
N THR A 172 -1.47 0.92 -2.97
CA THR A 172 -2.77 0.27 -2.85
C THR A 172 -3.71 0.71 -3.97
N ASP A 173 -4.66 -0.14 -4.35
CA ASP A 173 -5.75 0.20 -5.26
C ASP A 173 -6.73 1.24 -4.67
N GLU A 174 -6.74 1.43 -3.36
CA GLU A 174 -7.57 2.43 -2.68
C GLU A 174 -7.28 3.89 -3.13
N VAL A 175 -6.13 4.14 -3.76
CA VAL A 175 -5.80 5.47 -4.31
C VAL A 175 -6.71 5.88 -5.48
N TYR A 176 -7.30 4.92 -6.17
CA TYR A 176 -8.21 5.18 -7.31
C TYR A 176 -9.63 5.57 -6.87
N GLY A 177 -10.00 5.28 -5.61
CA GLY A 177 -11.32 5.58 -5.07
C GLY A 177 -12.34 4.46 -5.32
N ASP A 178 -13.60 4.81 -5.47
CA ASP A 178 -14.74 3.90 -5.43
C ASP A 178 -15.37 3.67 -6.81
N LEU A 179 -15.80 2.43 -7.04
CA LEU A 179 -16.65 2.04 -8.17
C LEU A 179 -18.04 1.65 -7.66
N ALA A 180 -19.09 1.90 -8.45
CA ALA A 180 -20.42 1.37 -8.18
C ALA A 180 -20.41 -0.18 -8.24
N LEU A 181 -21.31 -0.83 -7.50
CA LEU A 181 -21.38 -2.30 -7.45
C LEU A 181 -21.72 -2.95 -8.79
N ASP A 182 -22.49 -2.23 -9.61
CA ASP A 182 -22.97 -2.64 -10.93
C ASP A 182 -22.12 -2.08 -12.09
N ASP A 183 -21.10 -1.28 -11.80
CA ASP A 183 -20.18 -0.77 -12.80
C ASP A 183 -19.24 -1.90 -13.26
N PRO A 184 -19.19 -2.26 -14.56
CA PRO A 184 -18.26 -3.27 -15.06
C PRO A 184 -16.80 -2.79 -15.14
N ALA A 185 -16.55 -1.49 -14.94
CA ALA A 185 -15.22 -0.90 -15.06
C ALA A 185 -14.23 -1.48 -14.02
N ARG A 186 -12.95 -1.45 -14.40
CA ARG A 186 -11.81 -1.76 -13.54
C ARG A 186 -10.82 -0.61 -13.64
N PHE A 187 -10.13 -0.33 -12.54
CA PHE A 187 -9.03 0.62 -12.55
C PHE A 187 -7.85 0.07 -13.34
N THR A 188 -7.22 0.95 -14.09
CA THR A 188 -5.98 0.72 -14.81
C THR A 188 -4.91 1.68 -14.30
N GLU A 189 -3.68 1.54 -14.76
CA GLU A 189 -2.59 2.45 -14.40
C GLU A 189 -2.85 3.92 -14.82
N GLU A 190 -3.75 4.12 -15.80
CA GLU A 190 -4.16 5.44 -16.30
C GLU A 190 -5.36 6.04 -15.54
N SER A 191 -5.96 5.26 -14.63
CA SER A 191 -7.12 5.73 -13.86
C SER A 191 -6.73 6.90 -12.95
N PRO A 192 -7.56 7.95 -12.86
CA PRO A 192 -7.28 9.09 -12.00
C PRO A 192 -7.37 8.70 -10.52
N TYR A 193 -6.49 9.25 -9.68
CA TYR A 193 -6.55 9.08 -8.24
C TYR A 193 -7.73 9.87 -7.65
N ARG A 194 -8.57 9.20 -6.86
CA ARG A 194 -9.75 9.76 -6.19
C ARG A 194 -9.91 9.16 -4.77
N PRO A 195 -8.90 9.26 -3.92
CA PRO A 195 -8.92 8.60 -2.60
C PRO A 195 -10.05 9.12 -1.72
N SER A 196 -10.69 8.24 -0.94
CA SER A 196 -11.87 8.51 -0.12
C SER A 196 -11.59 8.52 1.39
N SER A 197 -10.41 8.13 1.82
CA SER A 197 -10.02 8.08 3.24
C SER A 197 -8.70 8.82 3.51
N PRO A 198 -8.41 9.22 4.76
CA PRO A 198 -7.08 9.77 5.10
C PRO A 198 -5.94 8.84 4.75
N TYR A 199 -6.09 7.52 4.97
CA TYR A 199 -5.11 6.52 4.55
C TYR A 199 -4.87 6.56 3.05
N SER A 200 -5.91 6.37 2.23
CA SER A 200 -5.76 6.34 0.77
C SER A 200 -5.26 7.66 0.20
N SER A 201 -5.61 8.81 0.84
CA SER A 201 -5.09 10.12 0.46
C SER A 201 -3.59 10.25 0.72
N THR A 202 -3.08 9.73 1.85
CA THR A 202 -1.64 9.75 2.13
C THR A 202 -0.87 8.79 1.22
N LYS A 203 -1.45 7.65 0.83
CA LYS A 203 -0.85 6.74 -0.17
C LYS A 203 -0.86 7.36 -1.56
N ALA A 204 -1.93 8.02 -1.98
CA ALA A 204 -1.96 8.77 -3.24
C ALA A 204 -0.90 9.90 -3.25
N SER A 205 -0.72 10.59 -2.12
CA SER A 205 0.32 11.62 -1.98
C SER A 205 1.72 11.04 -2.13
N SER A 206 2.01 9.89 -1.50
CA SER A 206 3.30 9.22 -1.65
C SER A 206 3.56 8.75 -3.08
N ASP A 207 2.56 8.20 -3.77
CA ASP A 207 2.66 7.83 -5.19
C ASP A 207 2.98 9.05 -6.06
N MET A 208 2.33 10.20 -5.79
CA MET A 208 2.61 11.46 -6.50
C MET A 208 4.02 11.99 -6.24
N LEU A 209 4.55 11.84 -5.02
CA LEU A 209 5.96 12.16 -4.73
C LEU A 209 6.90 11.27 -5.55
N VAL A 210 6.69 9.96 -5.55
CA VAL A 210 7.50 9.02 -6.34
C VAL A 210 7.51 9.40 -7.83
N ARG A 211 6.33 9.66 -8.41
CA ARG A 211 6.19 10.10 -9.82
C ARG A 211 6.92 11.43 -10.10
N ALA A 212 6.77 12.40 -9.19
CA ALA A 212 7.41 13.69 -9.32
C ALA A 212 8.93 13.59 -9.26
N TRP A 213 9.49 12.84 -8.30
CA TRP A 213 10.93 12.60 -8.17
C TRP A 213 11.50 11.84 -9.36
N THR A 214 10.78 10.85 -9.84
CA THR A 214 11.16 10.13 -11.07
C THR A 214 11.25 11.07 -12.25
N ARG A 215 10.22 11.87 -12.50
CA ARG A 215 10.17 12.77 -13.64
C ARG A 215 11.16 13.94 -13.54
N THR A 216 11.30 14.52 -12.34
CA THR A 216 12.11 15.73 -12.15
C THR A 216 13.60 15.42 -12.03
N TYR A 217 13.93 14.34 -11.33
CA TYR A 217 15.32 14.00 -11.00
C TYR A 217 15.83 12.72 -11.67
N GLY A 218 15.02 12.06 -12.48
CA GLY A 218 15.42 10.85 -13.20
C GLY A 218 15.61 9.62 -12.31
N LEU A 219 14.90 9.53 -11.15
CA LEU A 219 15.02 8.39 -10.27
C LEU A 219 14.55 7.09 -10.94
N ARG A 220 15.27 6.02 -10.70
CA ARG A 220 14.91 4.67 -11.19
C ARG A 220 13.87 4.04 -10.26
N THR A 221 12.62 4.45 -10.38
CA THR A 221 11.55 3.97 -9.52
C THR A 221 10.52 3.14 -10.28
N THR A 222 9.80 2.28 -9.56
CA THR A 222 8.55 1.64 -9.99
C THR A 222 7.52 1.74 -8.89
N ILE A 223 6.25 1.86 -9.24
CA ILE A 223 5.11 1.86 -8.30
C ILE A 223 4.30 0.59 -8.54
N SER A 224 3.73 0.01 -7.50
CA SER A 224 2.62 -0.92 -7.66
C SER A 224 1.45 -0.59 -6.75
N ASN A 225 0.25 -0.67 -7.31
CA ASN A 225 -1.00 -0.59 -6.57
C ASN A 225 -1.61 -1.99 -6.53
N CYS A 226 -1.69 -2.59 -5.32
CA CYS A 226 -2.18 -3.95 -5.15
C CYS A 226 -3.60 -3.98 -4.61
N SER A 227 -4.33 -5.04 -4.95
CA SER A 227 -5.60 -5.38 -4.34
C SER A 227 -5.43 -5.89 -2.90
N ASN A 228 -6.52 -6.19 -2.20
CA ASN A 228 -6.49 -6.62 -0.80
C ASN A 228 -5.72 -7.95 -0.65
N ASN A 229 -4.67 -7.90 0.16
CA ASN A 229 -3.86 -9.07 0.46
C ASN A 229 -4.45 -9.89 1.59
N TYR A 230 -4.26 -11.22 1.54
CA TYR A 230 -4.55 -12.14 2.64
C TYR A 230 -3.48 -13.23 2.72
N GLY A 231 -3.34 -13.89 3.86
CA GLY A 231 -2.35 -14.96 4.05
C GLY A 231 -1.67 -14.92 5.42
N PRO A 232 -0.58 -15.70 5.59
CA PRO A 232 0.23 -15.77 6.81
C PRO A 232 0.76 -14.41 7.28
N TYR A 233 0.90 -14.23 8.59
CA TYR A 233 1.42 -13.03 9.24
C TYR A 233 0.57 -11.76 9.08
N GLN A 234 -0.67 -11.86 8.57
CA GLN A 234 -1.58 -10.71 8.51
C GLN A 234 -2.06 -10.32 9.91
N HIS A 235 -1.90 -9.03 10.26
CA HIS A 235 -2.28 -8.52 11.58
C HIS A 235 -3.76 -8.72 11.87
N VAL A 236 -4.08 -9.14 13.10
CA VAL A 236 -5.44 -9.54 13.55
C VAL A 236 -6.51 -8.44 13.49
N GLU A 237 -6.15 -7.19 13.25
CA GLU A 237 -7.12 -6.10 13.01
C GLU A 237 -7.75 -6.16 11.62
N LYS A 238 -7.07 -6.82 10.65
CA LYS A 238 -7.57 -6.92 9.27
C LYS A 238 -8.73 -7.90 9.16
N PHE A 239 -9.57 -7.71 8.15
CA PHE A 239 -10.86 -8.38 8.04
C PHE A 239 -10.77 -9.92 8.17
N ILE A 240 -10.00 -10.60 7.33
CA ILE A 240 -9.93 -12.08 7.33
C ILE A 240 -9.38 -12.62 8.66
N PRO A 241 -8.18 -12.23 9.16
CA PRO A 241 -7.66 -12.80 10.39
C PRO A 241 -8.49 -12.42 11.63
N ARG A 242 -9.15 -11.25 11.65
CA ARG A 242 -10.04 -10.88 12.75
C ARG A 242 -11.21 -11.83 12.86
N GLN A 243 -11.87 -12.15 11.73
CA GLN A 243 -13.01 -13.07 11.75
C GLN A 243 -12.59 -14.49 12.13
N ILE A 244 -11.46 -14.98 11.60
CA ILE A 244 -10.91 -16.29 11.97
C ILE A 244 -10.62 -16.35 13.47
N THR A 245 -9.92 -15.38 14.03
CA THR A 245 -9.55 -15.36 15.45
C THR A 245 -10.75 -15.13 16.35
N ASN A 246 -11.79 -14.40 15.92
CA ASN A 246 -13.07 -14.31 16.62
C ASN A 246 -13.73 -15.69 16.74
N ILE A 247 -13.81 -16.44 15.65
CA ILE A 247 -14.42 -17.80 15.65
C ILE A 247 -13.64 -18.75 16.55
N ILE A 248 -12.30 -18.68 16.56
CA ILE A 248 -11.46 -19.47 17.48
C ILE A 248 -11.78 -19.16 18.94
N ASP A 249 -12.00 -17.87 19.27
CA ASP A 249 -12.35 -17.42 20.62
C ASP A 249 -13.83 -17.63 20.99
N GLY A 250 -14.64 -18.21 20.10
CA GLY A 250 -16.08 -18.36 20.32
C GLY A 250 -16.87 -17.04 20.24
N VAL A 251 -16.26 -15.99 19.73
CA VAL A 251 -16.89 -14.69 19.50
C VAL A 251 -17.55 -14.68 18.13
N ARG A 252 -18.81 -14.22 18.05
CA ARG A 252 -19.47 -14.08 16.75
C ARG A 252 -18.76 -13.07 15.88
N PRO A 253 -18.43 -13.40 14.62
CA PRO A 253 -17.87 -12.46 13.65
C PRO A 253 -18.77 -11.24 13.43
N LYS A 254 -18.17 -10.11 13.06
CA LYS A 254 -18.89 -8.86 12.84
C LYS A 254 -18.74 -8.38 11.41
N LEU A 255 -19.85 -8.01 10.78
CA LEU A 255 -19.92 -7.53 9.41
C LEU A 255 -20.41 -6.08 9.37
N TYR A 256 -19.64 -5.18 8.74
CA TYR A 256 -20.02 -3.79 8.55
C TYR A 256 -21.18 -3.67 7.53
N GLY A 257 -22.20 -2.89 7.89
CA GLY A 257 -23.33 -2.56 7.03
C GLY A 257 -24.03 -3.78 6.43
N ASP A 258 -24.27 -3.75 5.14
CA ASP A 258 -24.88 -4.85 4.38
C ASP A 258 -23.87 -5.91 3.93
N GLY A 259 -22.57 -5.64 4.04
CA GLY A 259 -21.49 -6.54 3.65
C GLY A 259 -21.30 -6.68 2.14
N ARG A 260 -21.97 -5.88 1.33
CA ARG A 260 -21.91 -5.95 -0.14
C ARG A 260 -20.68 -5.26 -0.74
N ASN A 261 -19.84 -4.65 0.09
CA ASN A 261 -18.59 -4.06 -0.38
C ASN A 261 -17.70 -5.12 -1.02
N VAL A 262 -17.31 -4.89 -2.28
CA VAL A 262 -16.51 -5.82 -3.09
C VAL A 262 -15.04 -5.43 -3.04
N ARG A 263 -14.17 -6.43 -2.91
CA ARG A 263 -12.70 -6.29 -2.93
C ARG A 263 -12.09 -7.32 -3.88
N GLY A 264 -11.03 -6.94 -4.57
CA GLY A 264 -10.13 -7.90 -5.17
C GLY A 264 -9.27 -8.54 -4.08
N TRP A 265 -9.14 -9.85 -4.07
CA TRP A 265 -8.32 -10.58 -3.10
C TRP A 265 -7.14 -11.26 -3.78
N ILE A 266 -5.95 -11.11 -3.20
CA ILE A 266 -4.73 -11.74 -3.67
C ILE A 266 -3.98 -12.38 -2.50
N HIS A 267 -3.48 -13.60 -2.70
CA HIS A 267 -2.61 -14.23 -1.70
C HIS A 267 -1.29 -13.47 -1.61
N VAL A 268 -0.76 -13.33 -0.40
CA VAL A 268 0.45 -12.52 -0.15
C VAL A 268 1.71 -13.08 -0.84
N ASP A 269 1.76 -14.39 -1.08
CA ASP A 269 2.87 -15.01 -1.83
C ASP A 269 2.86 -14.59 -3.30
N ASP A 270 1.67 -14.50 -3.91
CA ASP A 270 1.52 -13.99 -5.27
C ASP A 270 1.88 -12.51 -5.34
N HIS A 271 1.49 -11.72 -4.34
CA HIS A 271 1.94 -10.33 -4.27
C HIS A 271 3.45 -10.24 -4.15
N SER A 272 4.08 -11.06 -3.29
CA SER A 272 5.53 -11.09 -3.10
C SER A 272 6.27 -11.45 -4.40
N SER A 273 5.79 -12.46 -5.13
CA SER A 273 6.37 -12.83 -6.43
C SER A 273 6.22 -11.73 -7.48
N ALA A 274 5.05 -11.06 -7.53
CA ALA A 274 4.85 -9.91 -8.41
C ALA A 274 5.78 -8.74 -8.07
N MET A 275 5.98 -8.49 -6.78
CA MET A 275 6.91 -7.46 -6.29
C MET A 275 8.33 -7.71 -6.79
N TRP A 276 8.80 -8.96 -6.74
CA TRP A 276 10.12 -9.32 -7.24
C TRP A 276 10.25 -9.14 -8.76
N GLU A 277 9.26 -9.61 -9.53
CA GLU A 277 9.24 -9.43 -10.98
C GLU A 277 9.28 -7.94 -11.39
N ILE A 278 8.51 -7.09 -10.71
CA ILE A 278 8.53 -5.65 -10.98
C ILE A 278 9.86 -5.02 -10.56
N LEU A 279 10.46 -5.43 -9.44
CA LEU A 279 11.77 -4.94 -9.01
C LEU A 279 12.86 -5.23 -10.04
N THR A 280 12.87 -6.44 -10.58
CA THR A 280 13.96 -6.94 -11.42
C THR A 280 13.76 -6.69 -12.91
N ARG A 281 12.52 -6.63 -13.39
CA ARG A 281 12.15 -6.56 -14.80
C ARG A 281 11.23 -5.38 -15.14
N GLY A 282 10.63 -4.74 -14.15
CA GLY A 282 9.74 -3.60 -14.36
C GLY A 282 10.49 -2.40 -14.97
N ARG A 283 9.85 -1.71 -15.90
CA ARG A 283 10.37 -0.48 -16.51
C ARG A 283 10.35 0.65 -15.47
N CYS A 284 11.47 1.35 -15.35
CA CYS A 284 11.55 2.52 -14.47
C CYS A 284 10.56 3.61 -14.91
N GLY A 285 9.96 4.28 -13.95
CA GLY A 285 8.91 5.29 -14.17
C GLY A 285 7.49 4.73 -14.27
N GLU A 286 7.35 3.41 -14.41
CA GLU A 286 6.06 2.78 -14.63
C GLU A 286 5.34 2.39 -13.31
N THR A 287 4.01 2.39 -13.40
CA THR A 287 3.11 1.82 -12.40
C THR A 287 2.62 0.46 -12.92
N TYR A 288 2.45 -0.51 -12.01
CA TYR A 288 1.87 -1.83 -12.29
C TYR A 288 0.77 -2.14 -11.29
N LEU A 289 -0.38 -2.61 -11.75
CA LEU A 289 -1.43 -3.10 -10.89
C LEU A 289 -1.21 -4.58 -10.58
N ILE A 290 -1.35 -4.96 -9.30
CA ILE A 290 -1.15 -6.34 -8.85
C ILE A 290 -2.48 -6.90 -8.32
N GLY A 291 -3.08 -7.83 -9.05
CA GLY A 291 -4.34 -8.48 -8.69
C GLY A 291 -4.49 -9.88 -9.29
N ALA A 292 -5.36 -10.67 -8.69
CA ALA A 292 -5.60 -12.08 -9.05
C ALA A 292 -7.01 -12.33 -9.62
N ASP A 293 -7.73 -11.29 -10.09
CA ASP A 293 -9.11 -11.36 -10.58
C ASP A 293 -10.11 -11.96 -9.58
N GLY A 294 -9.79 -11.89 -8.29
CA GLY A 294 -10.51 -12.51 -7.18
C GLY A 294 -11.53 -11.57 -6.52
N GLU A 295 -12.40 -10.88 -7.29
CA GLU A 295 -13.41 -9.98 -6.72
C GLU A 295 -14.45 -10.76 -5.89
N ARG A 296 -14.64 -10.40 -4.61
CA ARG A 296 -15.62 -10.99 -3.71
C ARG A 296 -16.20 -9.94 -2.77
N SER A 297 -17.48 -10.09 -2.43
CA SER A 297 -18.08 -9.26 -1.39
C SER A 297 -17.59 -9.65 0.00
N ASN A 298 -17.58 -8.69 0.94
CA ASN A 298 -17.19 -8.98 2.33
C ASN A 298 -18.09 -10.05 2.96
N ILE A 299 -19.38 -10.07 2.63
CA ILE A 299 -20.32 -11.10 3.15
C ILE A 299 -19.97 -12.48 2.60
N ASP A 300 -19.59 -12.61 1.33
CA ASP A 300 -19.22 -13.91 0.75
C ASP A 300 -17.91 -14.42 1.34
N VAL A 301 -16.94 -13.54 1.57
CA VAL A 301 -15.69 -13.90 2.26
C VAL A 301 -15.98 -14.36 3.69
N LEU A 302 -16.84 -13.64 4.44
CA LEU A 302 -17.19 -14.03 5.81
C LEU A 302 -17.91 -15.39 5.85
N ARG A 303 -18.85 -15.62 4.94
CA ARG A 303 -19.54 -16.90 4.80
C ARG A 303 -18.58 -18.04 4.48
N ALA A 304 -17.61 -17.79 3.58
CA ALA A 304 -16.58 -18.78 3.27
C ALA A 304 -15.72 -19.13 4.49
N ILE A 305 -15.33 -18.14 5.31
CA ILE A 305 -14.61 -18.39 6.56
C ILE A 305 -15.46 -19.22 7.54
N LEU A 306 -16.71 -18.84 7.75
CA LEU A 306 -17.61 -19.54 8.67
C LEU A 306 -17.80 -21.02 8.27
N VAL A 307 -18.10 -21.26 7.00
CA VAL A 307 -18.29 -22.63 6.48
C VAL A 307 -17.00 -23.45 6.58
N ALA A 308 -15.85 -22.87 6.21
CA ALA A 308 -14.55 -23.54 6.32
C ALA A 308 -14.17 -23.90 7.77
N MET A 309 -14.67 -23.13 8.75
CA MET A 309 -14.48 -23.39 10.19
C MET A 309 -15.64 -24.17 10.84
N GLY A 310 -16.53 -24.79 10.06
CA GLY A 310 -17.61 -25.64 10.54
C GLY A 310 -18.76 -24.90 11.22
N LYS A 311 -18.95 -23.60 10.91
CA LYS A 311 -20.05 -22.77 11.44
C LYS A 311 -21.15 -22.59 10.40
N GLY A 312 -22.33 -22.14 10.84
CA GLY A 312 -23.40 -21.73 9.93
C GLY A 312 -22.98 -20.51 9.12
N ALA A 313 -23.30 -20.49 7.83
CA ALA A 313 -22.88 -19.42 6.90
C ALA A 313 -23.33 -18.01 7.33
N ASP A 314 -24.42 -17.89 8.09
CA ASP A 314 -24.98 -16.61 8.56
C ASP A 314 -24.78 -16.42 10.08
N ASP A 315 -23.86 -17.15 10.72
CA ASP A 315 -23.55 -17.03 12.14
C ASP A 315 -22.62 -15.85 12.44
N PHE A 316 -23.11 -14.64 12.15
CA PHE A 316 -22.40 -13.37 12.40
C PHE A 316 -23.36 -12.26 12.83
N ASP A 317 -22.83 -11.19 13.41
CA ASP A 317 -23.57 -9.99 13.77
C ASP A 317 -23.31 -8.87 12.76
N ARG A 318 -24.36 -8.09 12.40
CA ARG A 318 -24.19 -6.85 11.64
C ARG A 318 -23.91 -5.68 12.57
N VAL A 319 -22.95 -4.86 12.18
CA VAL A 319 -22.60 -3.62 12.92
C VAL A 319 -22.73 -2.42 11.98
N PRO A 320 -22.89 -1.19 12.52
CA PRO A 320 -22.95 0.03 11.72
C PRO A 320 -21.75 0.12 10.75
N ASP A 321 -22.02 0.62 9.55
CA ASP A 321 -20.95 0.83 8.56
C ASP A 321 -20.02 1.99 8.97
N ARG A 322 -18.82 2.02 8.41
CA ARG A 322 -17.86 3.10 8.65
C ARG A 322 -18.05 4.26 7.66
N PRO A 323 -17.74 5.50 8.06
CA PRO A 323 -17.70 6.63 7.10
C PRO A 323 -16.69 6.37 5.99
N GLY A 324 -17.01 6.81 4.76
CA GLY A 324 -16.10 6.68 3.61
C GLY A 324 -15.79 5.22 3.22
N HIS A 325 -16.71 4.29 3.46
CA HIS A 325 -16.50 2.89 3.12
C HIS A 325 -16.80 2.65 1.64
N ASP A 326 -15.77 2.60 0.83
CA ASP A 326 -15.86 2.36 -0.62
C ASP A 326 -16.61 1.07 -0.94
N ARG A 327 -17.45 1.12 -1.96
CA ARG A 327 -18.34 0.02 -2.33
C ARG A 327 -17.63 -1.06 -3.12
N ARG A 328 -16.75 -0.70 -4.06
CA ARG A 328 -16.07 -1.68 -4.90
C ARG A 328 -14.68 -1.21 -5.32
N TYR A 329 -13.70 -2.11 -5.16
CA TYR A 329 -12.39 -2.01 -5.78
C TYR A 329 -12.25 -3.15 -6.78
N ALA A 330 -11.87 -2.81 -8.01
CA ALA A 330 -11.53 -3.77 -9.05
C ALA A 330 -10.42 -3.20 -9.90
N ILE A 331 -9.36 -3.95 -10.10
CA ILE A 331 -8.19 -3.54 -10.88
C ILE A 331 -7.96 -4.48 -12.05
N ASP A 332 -7.37 -3.94 -13.13
CA ASP A 332 -6.92 -4.69 -14.29
C ASP A 332 -5.39 -4.88 -14.23
N ALA A 333 -4.95 -6.08 -13.88
CA ALA A 333 -3.53 -6.43 -13.83
C ALA A 333 -2.96 -6.92 -15.19
N SER A 334 -3.61 -6.64 -16.31
CA SER A 334 -3.22 -7.13 -17.64
C SER A 334 -1.86 -6.59 -18.10
N LYS A 335 -1.49 -5.36 -17.71
CA LYS A 335 -0.18 -4.79 -18.01
C LYS A 335 0.96 -5.61 -17.39
N LEU A 336 0.85 -5.96 -16.11
CA LEU A 336 1.83 -6.79 -15.42
C LEU A 336 1.98 -8.16 -16.12
N ARG A 337 0.86 -8.78 -16.48
CA ARG A 337 0.84 -10.07 -17.21
C ARG A 337 1.47 -9.95 -18.60
N ARG A 338 1.14 -8.89 -19.33
CA ARG A 338 1.61 -8.68 -20.71
C ARG A 338 3.09 -8.34 -20.76
N GLU A 339 3.57 -7.45 -19.89
CA GLU A 339 4.93 -6.92 -19.94
C GLU A 339 5.95 -7.81 -19.24
N LEU A 340 5.58 -8.41 -18.10
CA LEU A 340 6.49 -9.20 -17.28
C LEU A 340 6.20 -10.71 -17.31
N GLY A 341 5.08 -11.13 -17.92
CA GLY A 341 4.68 -12.54 -17.98
C GLY A 341 4.19 -13.11 -16.64
N TRP A 342 4.13 -12.28 -15.59
CA TRP A 342 3.72 -12.73 -14.27
C TRP A 342 2.25 -13.18 -14.24
N ARG A 343 1.98 -14.24 -13.48
CA ARG A 343 0.62 -14.75 -13.21
C ARG A 343 0.53 -15.20 -11.76
N PRO A 344 -0.62 -15.00 -11.09
CA PRO A 344 -0.84 -15.56 -9.77
C PRO A 344 -0.85 -17.09 -9.81
N THR A 345 -0.36 -17.70 -8.75
CA THR A 345 -0.38 -19.17 -8.54
C THR A 345 -1.53 -19.60 -7.65
N HIS A 346 -1.93 -18.75 -6.68
CA HIS A 346 -3.08 -19.00 -5.80
C HIS A 346 -4.37 -18.48 -6.45
N THR A 347 -4.85 -19.21 -7.47
CA THR A 347 -6.04 -18.82 -8.24
C THR A 347 -7.35 -19.30 -7.60
N ASP A 348 -7.31 -20.35 -6.76
CA ASP A 348 -8.45 -20.79 -5.96
C ASP A 348 -8.46 -20.10 -4.60
N PHE A 349 -9.36 -19.12 -4.46
CA PHE A 349 -9.52 -18.38 -3.20
C PHE A 349 -9.89 -19.31 -2.02
N SER A 350 -10.65 -20.37 -2.25
CA SER A 350 -11.08 -21.28 -1.18
C SER A 350 -9.91 -22.09 -0.63
N GLU A 351 -8.96 -22.47 -1.48
CA GLU A 351 -7.73 -23.14 -1.09
C GLU A 351 -6.81 -22.18 -0.31
N GLY A 352 -6.57 -20.97 -0.84
CA GLY A 352 -5.77 -19.95 -0.17
C GLY A 352 -6.38 -19.50 1.17
N LEU A 353 -7.72 -19.41 1.25
CA LEU A 353 -8.41 -19.11 2.49
C LEU A 353 -8.25 -20.24 3.53
N ARG A 354 -8.34 -21.49 3.11
CA ARG A 354 -8.14 -22.66 4.00
C ARG A 354 -6.73 -22.67 4.56
N SER A 355 -5.70 -22.47 3.73
CA SER A 355 -4.32 -22.38 4.21
C SER A 355 -4.12 -21.23 5.21
N THR A 356 -4.79 -20.08 4.99
CA THR A 356 -4.78 -18.94 5.92
C THR A 356 -5.46 -19.29 7.25
N ILE A 357 -6.59 -20.02 7.23
CA ILE A 357 -7.26 -20.51 8.45
C ILE A 357 -6.35 -21.46 9.20
N ASP A 358 -5.77 -22.46 8.53
CA ASP A 358 -4.87 -23.45 9.12
C ASP A 358 -3.63 -22.78 9.74
N TRP A 359 -3.10 -21.77 9.08
CA TRP A 359 -2.01 -20.98 9.64
C TRP A 359 -2.42 -20.28 10.95
N ASN A 360 -3.58 -19.63 11.01
CA ASN A 360 -4.07 -18.99 12.23
C ASN A 360 -4.33 -20.00 13.36
N LEU A 361 -4.85 -21.18 13.05
CA LEU A 361 -5.09 -22.25 14.04
C LEU A 361 -3.78 -22.75 14.65
N THR A 362 -2.71 -22.84 13.87
CA THR A 362 -1.41 -23.38 14.31
C THR A 362 -0.47 -22.33 14.88
N HIS A 363 -0.74 -21.03 14.69
CA HIS A 363 0.10 -19.93 15.14
C HIS A 363 -0.57 -19.04 16.18
N GLU A 364 -1.38 -19.63 17.05
CA GLU A 364 -2.08 -18.90 18.12
C GLU A 364 -1.14 -18.06 19.01
N PRO A 365 0.03 -18.55 19.46
CA PRO A 365 0.96 -17.75 20.25
C PRO A 365 1.44 -16.48 19.53
N TRP A 366 1.44 -16.48 18.19
CA TRP A 366 1.85 -15.33 17.38
C TRP A 366 0.79 -14.23 17.42
N TRP A 367 -0.49 -14.54 17.19
CA TRP A 367 -1.53 -13.51 17.07
C TRP A 367 -2.24 -13.18 18.39
N ARG A 368 -2.24 -14.08 19.38
CA ARG A 368 -2.96 -13.91 20.65
C ARG A 368 -2.62 -12.60 21.39
N PRO A 369 -1.35 -12.19 21.55
CA PRO A 369 -1.01 -10.93 22.21
C PRO A 369 -1.61 -9.69 21.53
N ALA A 370 -1.61 -9.65 20.18
CA ALA A 370 -2.16 -8.53 19.42
C ALA A 370 -3.70 -8.51 19.42
N LYS A 371 -4.34 -9.67 19.59
CA LYS A 371 -5.80 -9.82 19.60
C LYS A 371 -6.45 -9.05 20.76
N ALA A 372 -5.94 -9.18 21.98
CA ALA A 372 -6.49 -8.50 23.13
C ALA A 372 -6.45 -6.96 22.97
N ALA A 373 -5.32 -6.42 22.51
CA ALA A 373 -5.19 -4.98 22.25
C ALA A 373 -6.12 -4.50 21.11
N THR A 374 -6.30 -5.32 20.08
CA THR A 374 -7.19 -5.02 18.95
C THR A 374 -8.63 -4.96 19.42
N GLU A 375 -9.13 -5.96 20.15
CA GLU A 375 -10.53 -6.01 20.61
C GLU A 375 -10.83 -4.90 21.62
N ALA A 376 -9.90 -4.56 22.53
CA ALA A 376 -10.06 -3.43 23.44
C ALA A 376 -10.27 -2.10 22.67
N ARG A 377 -9.54 -1.90 21.56
CA ARG A 377 -9.67 -0.72 20.68
C ARG A 377 -11.04 -0.67 20.00
N TYR A 378 -11.53 -1.80 19.52
CA TYR A 378 -12.85 -1.88 18.88
C TYR A 378 -14.01 -1.75 19.87
N ALA A 379 -13.90 -2.32 21.08
CA ALA A 379 -14.89 -2.16 22.14
C ALA A 379 -15.10 -0.69 22.53
N GLY A 380 -14.01 0.09 22.62
CA GLY A 380 -14.06 1.54 22.87
C GLY A 380 -14.77 2.34 21.77
N ARG A 381 -14.96 1.75 20.60
CA ARG A 381 -15.66 2.37 19.43
C ARG A 381 -17.08 1.82 19.22
N GLY A 382 -17.58 0.97 20.11
CA GLY A 382 -18.90 0.31 19.99
C GLY A 382 -18.99 -0.66 18.81
N ARG A 383 -17.88 -1.27 18.39
CA ARG A 383 -17.76 -2.11 17.18
C ARG A 383 -17.21 -3.49 17.47
#